data_091331b9a01a3eec80ea7f0b399b4740
#
_entry.id   091331b9a01a3eec80ea7f0b399b4740
#
_cell.length_a   1.000
_cell.length_b   1.000
_cell.length_c   1.000
_cell.angle_alpha   90.00
_cell.angle_beta   90.00
_cell.angle_gamma   90.00
#
_symmetry.space_group_name_H-M   'P 1'
#
loop_
_entity.id
_entity.type
_entity.pdbx_description
1 polymer ?
#
loop_
_entity_poly.entity_id
_entity_poly.type
_entity_poly.pdbx_seq_one_letter_code
_entity_poly.pdbx_strand_id
1 'polypeptide(L)'
;MTRAHPLAGLLLAGLLTLVATPATRAQVAPSAAEMRAYDGWLRAAIEGDVPRLQKLIAAGAPLEARDARGRTALHVATHAHRLDAIRVLARAGASLDALEADRYDAVTIAAVADDVPTLALLLSLGAKPGQTTSRWDGTALIAAAHLGHDEVVRQLIAAGAPLDHVNNLHWTALIESIVLGDGGPRHQRTLAALIAAGADLSLADRQGRTPLRLAREHGHAAMVAMLEAAGAP
;
A
#
# COMPACT_ATOMS: atom_id res chain seq x y z
N MET A 1 -2.64 46.89 62.01
CA MET A 1 -3.52 47.00 60.85
C MET A 1 -2.70 46.63 59.64
N THR A 2 -2.71 45.37 59.26
CA THR A 2 -1.98 44.82 58.11
C THR A 2 -3.00 44.19 57.20
N ARG A 3 -3.17 44.76 56.02
CA ARG A 3 -4.08 44.26 54.93
C ARG A 3 -3.38 43.15 54.19
N ALA A 4 -3.98 41.98 54.16
CA ALA A 4 -3.63 40.88 53.28
C ALA A 4 -4.24 41.07 51.89
N HIS A 5 -3.43 40.95 50.83
CA HIS A 5 -3.88 40.88 49.44
C HIS A 5 -4.04 39.41 49.03
N PRO A 6 -5.12 39.02 48.38
CA PRO A 6 -5.21 37.70 47.80
C PRO A 6 -4.56 37.69 46.38
N LEU A 7 -3.59 36.81 46.21
CA LEU A 7 -3.02 36.43 44.89
C LEU A 7 -4.04 35.59 44.14
N ALA A 8 -4.59 36.17 43.07
CA ALA A 8 -5.41 35.46 42.12
C ALA A 8 -4.49 34.62 41.19
N GLY A 9 -4.50 33.31 41.36
CA GLY A 9 -3.83 32.40 40.48
C GLY A 9 -4.62 32.24 39.16
N LEU A 10 -4.04 32.74 38.06
CA LEU A 10 -4.54 32.49 36.72
C LEU A 10 -4.16 31.06 36.32
N LEU A 11 -5.13 30.15 36.30
CA LEU A 11 -5.01 28.84 35.67
C LEU A 11 -5.11 29.05 34.15
N LEU A 12 -3.98 29.01 33.45
CA LEU A 12 -3.92 28.96 32.00
C LEU A 12 -4.28 27.52 31.56
N ALA A 13 -5.53 27.29 31.24
CA ALA A 13 -5.96 26.06 30.58
C ALA A 13 -5.41 26.07 29.15
N GLY A 14 -4.28 25.41 28.96
CA GLY A 14 -3.74 25.15 27.62
C GLY A 14 -4.70 24.26 26.81
N LEU A 15 -5.42 24.84 25.89
CA LEU A 15 -6.14 24.08 24.85
C LEU A 15 -5.09 23.38 23.98
N LEU A 16 -4.85 22.10 24.22
CA LEU A 16 -4.18 21.23 23.27
C LEU A 16 -5.13 21.08 22.06
N THR A 17 -4.98 21.92 21.06
CA THR A 17 -5.57 21.68 19.74
C THR A 17 -4.88 20.45 19.17
N LEU A 18 -5.58 19.31 19.21
CA LEU A 18 -5.22 18.14 18.46
C LEU A 18 -5.28 18.57 16.97
N VAL A 19 -4.13 18.92 16.41
CA VAL A 19 -4.00 19.04 14.97
C VAL A 19 -4.15 17.63 14.45
N ALA A 20 -5.37 17.29 14.00
CA ALA A 20 -5.61 16.07 13.23
C ALA A 20 -4.67 16.14 12.03
N THR A 21 -3.58 15.40 12.08
CA THR A 21 -2.75 15.15 10.91
C THR A 21 -3.70 14.65 9.82
N PRO A 22 -3.71 15.25 8.61
CA PRO A 22 -4.52 14.70 7.54
C PRO A 22 -4.10 13.24 7.40
N ALA A 23 -5.06 12.33 7.60
CA ALA A 23 -4.85 10.92 7.34
C ALA A 23 -4.14 10.85 6.00
N THR A 24 -2.93 10.32 5.99
CA THR A 24 -2.19 10.05 4.77
C THR A 24 -3.17 9.33 3.88
N ARG A 25 -3.59 9.98 2.77
CA ARG A 25 -4.54 9.37 1.85
C ARG A 25 -3.84 8.16 1.27
N ALA A 26 -4.05 7.03 1.92
CA ALA A 26 -3.89 5.74 1.31
C ALA A 26 -4.76 5.74 0.05
N GLN A 27 -4.40 4.96 -0.92
CA GLN A 27 -5.16 4.61 -2.10
C GLN A 27 -6.68 4.82 -1.92
N VAL A 28 -7.27 5.66 -2.78
CA VAL A 28 -8.70 6.02 -2.65
C VAL A 28 -9.52 5.18 -3.63
N ALA A 29 -10.23 4.20 -3.11
CA ALA A 29 -11.23 3.46 -3.88
C ALA A 29 -12.31 4.40 -4.44
N PRO A 30 -12.99 4.04 -5.55
CA PRO A 30 -14.11 4.81 -6.06
C PRO A 30 -15.17 5.01 -4.97
N SER A 31 -15.55 6.26 -4.72
CA SER A 31 -16.62 6.59 -3.80
C SER A 31 -17.98 6.11 -4.31
N ALA A 32 -18.97 5.98 -3.43
CA ALA A 32 -20.33 5.61 -3.84
C ALA A 32 -20.93 6.60 -4.85
N ALA A 33 -20.56 7.89 -4.80
CA ALA A 33 -21.00 8.88 -5.77
C ALA A 33 -20.33 8.66 -7.14
N GLU A 34 -19.02 8.42 -7.17
CA GLU A 34 -18.30 8.10 -8.41
C GLU A 34 -18.82 6.81 -9.03
N MET A 35 -19.03 5.77 -8.23
CA MET A 35 -19.58 4.50 -8.71
C MET A 35 -20.97 4.66 -9.33
N ARG A 36 -21.83 5.52 -8.76
CA ARG A 36 -23.15 5.81 -9.35
C ARG A 36 -23.05 6.60 -10.65
N ALA A 37 -22.04 7.46 -10.78
CA ALA A 37 -21.82 8.28 -11.97
C ALA A 37 -21.14 7.52 -13.11
N TYR A 38 -20.54 6.36 -12.84
CA TYR A 38 -19.94 5.55 -13.90
C TYR A 38 -21.01 5.09 -14.90
N ASP A 39 -20.64 5.13 -16.18
CA ASP A 39 -21.42 4.61 -17.30
C ASP A 39 -20.56 3.66 -18.16
N GLY A 40 -21.14 3.17 -19.24
CA GLY A 40 -20.46 2.41 -20.27
C GLY A 40 -19.42 1.43 -19.72
N TRP A 41 -18.18 1.73 -19.98
CA TRP A 41 -16.98 0.93 -19.71
C TRP A 41 -16.66 0.78 -18.22
N LEU A 42 -16.62 1.90 -17.49
CA LEU A 42 -16.31 1.88 -16.05
C LEU A 42 -17.43 1.23 -15.24
N ARG A 43 -18.69 1.43 -15.65
CA ARG A 43 -19.83 0.76 -15.04
C ARG A 43 -19.74 -0.76 -15.21
N ALA A 44 -19.46 -1.25 -16.41
CA ALA A 44 -19.31 -2.67 -16.65
C ALA A 44 -18.14 -3.29 -15.85
N ALA A 45 -17.05 -2.53 -15.66
CA ALA A 45 -15.88 -2.99 -14.89
C ALA A 45 -16.19 -3.10 -13.40
N ILE A 46 -16.83 -2.09 -12.79
CA ILE A 46 -17.14 -2.10 -11.34
C ILE A 46 -18.20 -3.14 -10.98
N GLU A 47 -19.16 -3.39 -11.88
CA GLU A 47 -20.19 -4.39 -11.71
C GLU A 47 -19.67 -5.82 -11.99
N GLY A 48 -18.56 -5.93 -12.73
CA GLY A 48 -18.04 -7.21 -13.20
C GLY A 48 -18.89 -7.80 -14.33
N ASP A 49 -19.58 -6.95 -15.10
CA ASP A 49 -20.44 -7.36 -16.21
C ASP A 49 -19.59 -7.76 -17.41
N VAL A 50 -19.12 -9.01 -17.38
CA VAL A 50 -18.26 -9.59 -18.43
C VAL A 50 -18.90 -9.56 -19.80
N PRO A 51 -20.18 -9.94 -20.00
CA PRO A 51 -20.82 -9.85 -21.33
C PRO A 51 -20.81 -8.44 -21.90
N ARG A 52 -21.09 -7.44 -21.05
CA ARG A 52 -21.07 -6.03 -21.46
C ARG A 52 -19.65 -5.55 -21.77
N LEU A 53 -18.64 -5.94 -20.97
CA LEU A 53 -17.23 -5.64 -21.25
C LEU A 53 -16.81 -6.22 -22.61
N GLN A 54 -17.11 -7.48 -22.88
CA GLN A 54 -16.78 -8.13 -24.14
C GLN A 54 -17.43 -7.43 -25.35
N LYS A 55 -18.69 -7.03 -25.21
CA LYS A 55 -19.40 -6.26 -26.26
C LYS A 55 -18.74 -4.89 -26.50
N LEU A 56 -18.34 -4.18 -25.45
CA LEU A 56 -17.66 -2.89 -25.55
C LEU A 56 -16.28 -3.03 -26.16
N ILE A 57 -15.51 -4.07 -25.80
CA ILE A 57 -14.22 -4.40 -26.40
C ILE A 57 -14.35 -4.65 -27.88
N ALA A 58 -15.32 -5.50 -28.29
CA ALA A 58 -15.59 -5.79 -29.68
C ALA A 58 -16.02 -4.56 -30.51
N ALA A 59 -16.63 -3.57 -29.85
CA ALA A 59 -16.99 -2.29 -30.44
C ALA A 59 -15.83 -1.27 -30.46
N GLY A 60 -14.60 -1.66 -30.03
CA GLY A 60 -13.43 -0.78 -30.04
C GLY A 60 -13.38 0.22 -28.89
N ALA A 61 -13.97 -0.10 -27.73
CA ALA A 61 -13.90 0.77 -26.57
C ALA A 61 -12.44 1.06 -26.17
N PRO A 62 -12.10 2.31 -25.80
CA PRO A 62 -10.74 2.69 -25.42
C PRO A 62 -10.38 2.09 -24.06
N LEU A 63 -9.54 1.05 -24.04
CA LEU A 63 -9.15 0.33 -22.82
C LEU A 63 -8.52 1.23 -21.75
N GLU A 64 -7.82 2.26 -22.18
CA GLU A 64 -7.10 3.21 -21.32
C GLU A 64 -7.90 4.48 -21.00
N ALA A 65 -9.21 4.51 -21.33
CA ALA A 65 -10.07 5.62 -20.92
C ALA A 65 -10.10 5.73 -19.38
N ARG A 66 -10.04 6.96 -18.89
CA ARG A 66 -9.82 7.25 -17.48
C ARG A 66 -10.97 8.07 -16.88
N ASP A 67 -11.26 7.83 -15.62
CA ASP A 67 -12.13 8.71 -14.85
C ASP A 67 -11.40 9.99 -14.38
N ALA A 68 -12.08 10.82 -13.60
CA ALA A 68 -11.53 12.08 -13.08
C ALA A 68 -10.31 11.89 -12.13
N ARG A 69 -10.08 10.67 -11.63
CA ARG A 69 -8.91 10.29 -10.83
C ARG A 69 -7.86 9.53 -11.63
N GLY A 70 -7.97 9.49 -12.95
CA GLY A 70 -7.03 8.79 -13.81
C GLY A 70 -7.16 7.26 -13.76
N ARG A 71 -8.21 6.71 -13.15
CA ARG A 71 -8.42 5.26 -13.04
C ARG A 71 -8.96 4.71 -14.34
N THR A 72 -8.34 3.66 -14.86
CA THR A 72 -8.86 2.87 -15.99
C THR A 72 -9.91 1.85 -15.51
N ALA A 73 -10.58 1.18 -16.44
CA ALA A 73 -11.48 0.08 -16.11
C ALA A 73 -10.79 -1.05 -15.32
N LEU A 74 -9.49 -1.29 -15.57
CA LEU A 74 -8.71 -2.27 -14.83
C LEU A 74 -8.55 -1.85 -13.35
N HIS A 75 -8.22 -0.59 -13.06
CA HIS A 75 -8.15 -0.09 -11.69
C HIS A 75 -9.50 -0.23 -10.97
N VAL A 76 -10.58 0.14 -11.66
CA VAL A 76 -11.94 0.08 -11.11
C VAL A 76 -12.37 -1.37 -10.82
N ALA A 77 -12.06 -2.32 -11.75
CA ALA A 77 -12.32 -3.74 -11.56
C ALA A 77 -11.49 -4.32 -10.40
N THR A 78 -10.23 -3.86 -10.24
CA THR A 78 -9.34 -4.26 -9.14
C THR A 78 -9.89 -3.79 -7.80
N HIS A 79 -10.27 -2.53 -7.67
CA HIS A 79 -10.92 -2.01 -6.45
C HIS A 79 -12.21 -2.75 -6.08
N ALA A 80 -12.92 -3.27 -7.08
CA ALA A 80 -14.17 -4.00 -6.89
C ALA A 80 -13.98 -5.52 -6.78
N HIS A 81 -12.74 -6.02 -6.78
CA HIS A 81 -12.41 -7.46 -6.71
C HIS A 81 -13.08 -8.29 -7.83
N ARG A 82 -13.18 -7.73 -9.06
CA ARG A 82 -13.87 -8.36 -10.18
C ARG A 82 -12.90 -9.18 -11.03
N LEU A 83 -12.53 -10.37 -10.54
CA LEU A 83 -11.50 -11.22 -11.15
C LEU A 83 -11.75 -11.51 -12.63
N ASP A 84 -12.98 -11.83 -13.03
CA ASP A 84 -13.29 -12.15 -14.43
C ASP A 84 -13.26 -10.90 -15.31
N ALA A 85 -13.66 -9.74 -14.82
CA ALA A 85 -13.50 -8.47 -15.51
C ALA A 85 -12.02 -8.14 -15.72
N ILE A 86 -11.17 -8.33 -14.71
CA ILE A 86 -9.71 -8.16 -14.80
C ILE A 86 -9.14 -9.07 -15.90
N ARG A 87 -9.52 -10.37 -15.92
CA ARG A 87 -9.08 -11.31 -16.97
C ARG A 87 -9.45 -10.85 -18.39
N VAL A 88 -10.69 -10.40 -18.56
CA VAL A 88 -11.20 -9.94 -19.85
C VAL A 88 -10.47 -8.69 -20.31
N LEU A 89 -10.29 -7.71 -19.42
CA LEU A 89 -9.57 -6.47 -19.70
C LEU A 89 -8.12 -6.72 -20.06
N ALA A 90 -7.41 -7.54 -19.27
CA ALA A 90 -6.02 -7.89 -19.53
C ALA A 90 -5.84 -8.63 -20.87
N ARG A 91 -6.70 -9.61 -21.16
CA ARG A 91 -6.66 -10.33 -22.47
C ARG A 91 -6.95 -9.43 -23.66
N ALA A 92 -7.70 -8.37 -23.47
CA ALA A 92 -7.97 -7.36 -24.49
C ALA A 92 -6.82 -6.38 -24.68
N GLY A 93 -5.77 -6.43 -23.84
CA GLY A 93 -4.60 -5.59 -23.93
C GLY A 93 -4.64 -4.34 -23.03
N ALA A 94 -5.52 -4.30 -22.02
CA ALA A 94 -5.45 -3.25 -21.01
C ALA A 94 -4.10 -3.29 -20.29
N SER A 95 -3.49 -2.12 -20.09
CA SER A 95 -2.20 -2.00 -19.40
C SER A 95 -2.33 -2.39 -17.93
N LEU A 96 -1.62 -3.46 -17.54
CA LEU A 96 -1.56 -3.93 -16.15
C LEU A 96 -0.75 -2.99 -15.25
N ASP A 97 0.15 -2.23 -15.86
CA ASP A 97 1.08 -1.33 -15.18
C ASP A 97 0.66 0.16 -15.29
N ALA A 98 -0.56 0.44 -15.76
CA ALA A 98 -1.07 1.80 -15.80
C ALA A 98 -1.13 2.40 -14.40
N LEU A 99 -0.70 3.66 -14.25
CA LEU A 99 -0.79 4.39 -12.98
C LEU A 99 -2.02 5.31 -13.02
N GLU A 100 -2.80 5.36 -11.93
CA GLU A 100 -3.84 6.34 -11.72
C GLU A 100 -3.25 7.68 -11.16
N ALA A 101 -4.08 8.66 -10.79
CA ALA A 101 -3.62 10.00 -10.42
C ALA A 101 -2.71 10.06 -9.17
N ASP A 102 -2.89 9.14 -8.21
CA ASP A 102 -2.05 9.01 -7.03
C ASP A 102 -0.84 8.07 -7.26
N ARG A 103 -0.62 7.67 -8.55
CA ARG A 103 0.47 6.80 -9.00
C ARG A 103 0.40 5.36 -8.49
N TYR A 104 -0.80 4.84 -8.25
CA TYR A 104 -0.97 3.42 -7.95
C TYR A 104 -1.34 2.64 -9.22
N ASP A 105 -0.76 1.45 -9.35
CA ASP A 105 -1.14 0.46 -10.34
C ASP A 105 -2.09 -0.61 -9.74
N ALA A 106 -2.56 -1.52 -10.57
CA ALA A 106 -3.46 -2.59 -10.12
C ALA A 106 -2.81 -3.51 -9.07
N VAL A 107 -1.49 -3.78 -9.17
CA VAL A 107 -0.74 -4.62 -8.22
C VAL A 107 -0.72 -3.95 -6.84
N THR A 108 -0.38 -2.66 -6.78
CA THR A 108 -0.36 -1.91 -5.52
C THR A 108 -1.77 -1.77 -4.93
N ILE A 109 -2.79 -1.59 -5.78
CA ILE A 109 -4.20 -1.58 -5.37
C ILE A 109 -4.57 -2.88 -4.64
N ALA A 110 -4.29 -4.02 -5.24
CA ALA A 110 -4.57 -5.32 -4.63
C ALA A 110 -3.73 -5.54 -3.35
N ALA A 111 -2.46 -5.11 -3.36
CA ALA A 111 -1.55 -5.26 -2.22
C ALA A 111 -2.01 -4.46 -0.99
N VAL A 112 -2.46 -3.23 -1.18
CA VAL A 112 -2.99 -2.37 -0.09
C VAL A 112 -4.34 -2.89 0.44
N ALA A 113 -5.14 -3.51 -0.44
CA ALA A 113 -6.43 -4.08 -0.06
C ALA A 113 -6.34 -5.45 0.65
N ASP A 114 -5.13 -6.01 0.85
CA ASP A 114 -4.91 -7.39 1.31
C ASP A 114 -5.63 -8.43 0.44
N ASP A 115 -5.81 -8.10 -0.86
CA ASP A 115 -6.55 -8.94 -1.81
C ASP A 115 -5.64 -9.95 -2.50
N VAL A 116 -5.35 -11.02 -1.77
CA VAL A 116 -4.49 -12.13 -2.20
C VAL A 116 -4.95 -12.74 -3.54
N PRO A 117 -6.27 -13.03 -3.77
CA PRO A 117 -6.73 -13.59 -5.04
C PRO A 117 -6.53 -12.65 -6.25
N THR A 118 -6.83 -11.37 -6.07
CA THR A 118 -6.66 -10.37 -7.15
C THR A 118 -5.19 -10.17 -7.46
N LEU A 119 -4.32 -10.09 -6.44
CA LEU A 119 -2.87 -9.99 -6.62
C LEU A 119 -2.33 -11.20 -7.39
N ALA A 120 -2.68 -12.42 -6.98
CA ALA A 120 -2.25 -13.65 -7.65
C ALA A 120 -2.66 -13.65 -9.12
N LEU A 121 -3.89 -13.21 -9.41
CA LEU A 121 -4.38 -13.09 -10.79
C LEU A 121 -3.56 -12.08 -11.59
N LEU A 122 -3.36 -10.86 -11.09
CA LEU A 122 -2.61 -9.81 -11.79
C LEU A 122 -1.19 -10.26 -12.11
N LEU A 123 -0.49 -10.85 -11.14
CA LEU A 123 0.85 -11.40 -11.33
C LEU A 123 0.87 -12.53 -12.38
N SER A 124 -0.12 -13.42 -12.36
CA SER A 124 -0.26 -14.50 -13.35
C SER A 124 -0.53 -14.00 -14.78
N LEU A 125 -1.10 -12.79 -14.91
CA LEU A 125 -1.35 -12.11 -16.19
C LEU A 125 -0.14 -11.30 -16.67
N GLY A 126 0.94 -11.23 -15.91
CA GLY A 126 2.19 -10.57 -16.27
C GLY A 126 2.33 -9.13 -15.74
N ALA A 127 1.54 -8.72 -14.77
CA ALA A 127 1.75 -7.43 -14.09
C ALA A 127 3.10 -7.42 -13.35
N LYS A 128 3.77 -6.27 -13.33
CA LYS A 128 5.09 -6.12 -12.72
C LYS A 128 5.00 -5.98 -11.20
N PRO A 129 5.67 -6.86 -10.42
CA PRO A 129 5.62 -6.79 -8.96
C PRO A 129 6.47 -5.66 -8.36
N GLY A 130 7.38 -5.08 -9.15
CA GLY A 130 8.39 -4.12 -8.68
C GLY A 130 8.23 -2.71 -9.23
N GLN A 131 7.06 -2.34 -9.77
CA GLN A 131 6.84 -0.99 -10.24
C GLN A 131 6.92 0.02 -9.09
N THR A 132 7.61 1.15 -9.35
CA THR A 132 7.62 2.28 -8.43
C THR A 132 6.30 3.02 -8.51
N THR A 133 5.61 3.07 -7.40
CA THR A 133 4.26 3.60 -7.27
C THR A 133 4.19 4.61 -6.13
N SER A 134 3.03 5.26 -5.97
CA SER A 134 2.77 6.29 -4.96
C SER A 134 3.67 7.53 -5.07
N ARG A 135 3.29 8.60 -4.40
CA ARG A 135 4.11 9.82 -4.27
C ARG A 135 5.35 9.64 -3.39
N TRP A 136 5.45 8.52 -2.73
CA TRP A 136 6.57 8.18 -1.86
C TRP A 136 7.65 7.38 -2.58
N ASP A 137 7.50 7.15 -3.89
CA ASP A 137 8.35 6.29 -4.71
C ASP A 137 8.54 4.88 -4.10
N GLY A 138 7.48 4.39 -3.46
CA GLY A 138 7.43 3.04 -2.90
C GLY A 138 7.11 1.99 -3.96
N THR A 139 7.01 0.75 -3.52
CA THR A 139 6.54 -0.39 -4.31
C THR A 139 5.36 -1.07 -3.63
N ALA A 140 4.67 -1.98 -4.32
CA ALA A 140 3.63 -2.81 -3.72
C ALA A 140 4.15 -3.60 -2.50
N LEU A 141 5.42 -4.05 -2.53
CA LEU A 141 6.05 -4.75 -1.42
C LEU A 141 6.20 -3.85 -0.19
N ILE A 142 6.64 -2.61 -0.37
CA ILE A 142 6.73 -1.61 0.70
C ILE A 142 5.36 -1.36 1.31
N ALA A 143 4.34 -1.12 0.47
CA ALA A 143 2.98 -0.86 0.95
C ALA A 143 2.39 -2.05 1.73
N ALA A 144 2.59 -3.29 1.25
CA ALA A 144 2.15 -4.50 1.92
C ALA A 144 2.89 -4.72 3.25
N ALA A 145 4.20 -4.44 3.29
CA ALA A 145 5.01 -4.57 4.50
C ALA A 145 4.60 -3.58 5.58
N HIS A 146 4.34 -2.32 5.21
CA HIS A 146 3.77 -1.29 6.08
C HIS A 146 2.49 -1.77 6.78
N LEU A 147 1.58 -2.39 6.02
CA LEU A 147 0.27 -2.80 6.51
C LEU A 147 0.28 -4.19 7.18
N GLY A 148 1.42 -4.89 7.18
CA GLY A 148 1.53 -6.24 7.72
C GLY A 148 0.73 -7.28 6.92
N HIS A 149 0.58 -7.10 5.60
CA HIS A 149 -0.14 -8.00 4.70
C HIS A 149 0.76 -9.18 4.31
N ASP A 150 1.07 -10.03 5.28
CA ASP A 150 2.12 -11.05 5.20
C ASP A 150 1.94 -12.06 4.06
N GLU A 151 0.71 -12.42 3.68
CA GLU A 151 0.47 -13.30 2.52
C GLU A 151 0.74 -12.57 1.20
N VAL A 152 0.31 -11.32 1.09
CA VAL A 152 0.61 -10.44 -0.05
C VAL A 152 2.12 -10.26 -0.21
N VAL A 153 2.84 -10.02 0.91
CA VAL A 153 4.32 -9.92 0.93
C VAL A 153 4.95 -11.18 0.37
N ARG A 154 4.52 -12.37 0.80
CA ARG A 154 5.04 -13.65 0.27
C ARG A 154 4.80 -13.80 -1.23
N GLN A 155 3.62 -13.44 -1.72
CA GLN A 155 3.32 -13.51 -3.15
C GLN A 155 4.17 -12.54 -3.99
N LEU A 156 4.35 -11.31 -3.52
CA LEU A 156 5.19 -10.31 -4.19
C LEU A 156 6.66 -10.76 -4.22
N ILE A 157 7.18 -11.31 -3.12
CA ILE A 157 8.53 -11.89 -3.05
C ILE A 157 8.66 -13.04 -4.07
N ALA A 158 7.72 -13.98 -4.08
CA ALA A 158 7.72 -15.10 -5.00
C ALA A 158 7.64 -14.67 -6.47
N ALA A 159 7.03 -13.52 -6.75
CA ALA A 159 6.96 -12.92 -8.08
C ALA A 159 8.21 -12.09 -8.45
N GLY A 160 9.22 -11.99 -7.58
CA GLY A 160 10.46 -11.27 -7.82
C GLY A 160 10.38 -9.77 -7.56
N ALA A 161 9.51 -9.32 -6.64
CA ALA A 161 9.51 -7.93 -6.19
C ALA A 161 10.88 -7.55 -5.60
N PRO A 162 11.41 -6.32 -5.87
CA PRO A 162 12.68 -5.87 -5.34
C PRO A 162 12.61 -5.72 -3.82
N LEU A 163 13.42 -6.53 -3.09
CA LEU A 163 13.42 -6.55 -1.62
C LEU A 163 13.95 -5.25 -1.01
N ASP A 164 14.99 -4.69 -1.66
CA ASP A 164 15.80 -3.62 -1.11
C ASP A 164 15.54 -2.27 -1.81
N HIS A 165 14.40 -2.14 -2.47
CA HIS A 165 13.99 -0.84 -3.00
C HIS A 165 13.88 0.18 -1.86
N VAL A 166 14.54 1.32 -2.03
CA VAL A 166 14.53 2.43 -1.07
C VAL A 166 13.61 3.52 -1.58
N ASN A 167 12.56 3.82 -0.82
CA ASN A 167 11.63 4.89 -1.16
C ASN A 167 12.21 6.29 -0.87
N ASN A 168 11.45 7.35 -1.18
CA ASN A 168 11.93 8.72 -0.96
C ASN A 168 11.98 9.15 0.53
N LEU A 169 11.52 8.31 1.45
CA LEU A 169 11.76 8.45 2.90
C LEU A 169 13.05 7.78 3.36
N HIS A 170 13.79 7.13 2.46
CA HIS A 170 14.94 6.26 2.74
C HIS A 170 14.57 4.99 3.53
N TRP A 171 13.41 4.43 3.25
CA TRP A 171 12.94 3.21 3.89
C TRP A 171 12.76 2.09 2.87
N THR A 172 13.16 0.89 3.26
CA THR A 172 12.88 -0.36 2.57
C THR A 172 11.58 -0.97 3.10
N ALA A 173 11.09 -2.04 2.46
CA ALA A 173 9.95 -2.81 2.97
C ALA A 173 10.21 -3.34 4.39
N LEU A 174 11.46 -3.74 4.68
CA LEU A 174 11.88 -4.22 6.00
C LEU A 174 11.79 -3.09 7.05
N ILE A 175 12.29 -1.90 6.75
CA ILE A 175 12.19 -0.74 7.65
C ILE A 175 10.73 -0.34 7.87
N GLU A 176 9.92 -0.28 6.81
CA GLU A 176 8.50 0.09 6.93
C GLU A 176 7.71 -0.89 7.81
N SER A 177 7.99 -2.19 7.73
CA SER A 177 7.35 -3.20 8.56
C SER A 177 7.65 -3.04 10.07
N ILE A 178 8.78 -2.39 10.39
CA ILE A 178 9.22 -2.13 11.77
C ILE A 178 8.69 -0.77 12.26
N VAL A 179 8.90 0.29 11.48
CA VAL A 179 8.67 1.68 11.92
C VAL A 179 7.18 2.03 11.93
N LEU A 180 6.43 1.53 10.94
CA LEU A 180 5.00 1.79 10.80
C LEU A 180 4.14 0.59 11.27
N GLY A 181 4.77 -0.55 11.47
CA GLY A 181 4.13 -1.73 12.02
C GLY A 181 3.85 -1.63 13.52
N ASP A 182 2.91 -2.43 13.98
CA ASP A 182 2.55 -2.55 15.41
C ASP A 182 3.42 -3.56 16.18
N GLY A 183 4.40 -4.20 15.51
CA GLY A 183 5.21 -5.29 16.07
C GLY A 183 4.44 -6.58 16.33
N GLY A 184 3.16 -6.64 15.94
CA GLY A 184 2.27 -7.78 16.13
C GLY A 184 2.55 -8.96 15.17
N PRO A 185 1.79 -10.07 15.32
CA PRO A 185 2.06 -11.31 14.59
C PRO A 185 2.11 -11.18 13.07
N ARG A 186 1.30 -10.30 12.48
CA ARG A 186 1.32 -10.09 11.02
C ARG A 186 2.60 -9.41 10.57
N HIS A 187 3.03 -8.34 11.26
CA HIS A 187 4.29 -7.66 10.96
C HIS A 187 5.51 -8.54 11.26
N GLN A 188 5.45 -9.40 12.29
CA GLN A 188 6.50 -10.39 12.54
C GLN A 188 6.62 -11.40 11.39
N ARG A 189 5.49 -11.92 10.85
CA ARG A 189 5.52 -12.82 9.68
C ARG A 189 6.00 -12.12 8.42
N THR A 190 5.64 -10.84 8.25
CA THR A 190 6.15 -9.98 7.17
C THR A 190 7.67 -9.83 7.26
N LEU A 191 8.20 -9.47 8.42
CA LEU A 191 9.64 -9.37 8.67
C LEU A 191 10.35 -10.71 8.42
N ALA A 192 9.81 -11.80 8.94
CA ALA A 192 10.35 -13.14 8.72
C ALA A 192 10.40 -13.52 7.23
N ALA A 193 9.38 -13.19 6.46
CA ALA A 193 9.34 -13.44 5.02
C ALA A 193 10.42 -12.64 4.26
N LEU A 194 10.61 -11.36 4.60
CA LEU A 194 11.65 -10.51 4.01
C LEU A 194 13.05 -11.02 4.36
N ILE A 195 13.32 -11.39 5.62
CA ILE A 195 14.59 -11.98 6.05
C ILE A 195 14.87 -13.29 5.31
N ALA A 196 13.88 -14.19 5.26
CA ALA A 196 14.03 -15.48 4.59
C ALA A 196 14.27 -15.35 3.07
N ALA A 197 13.77 -14.27 2.46
CA ALA A 197 14.01 -13.97 1.06
C ALA A 197 15.38 -13.32 0.79
N GLY A 198 16.13 -12.95 1.82
CA GLY A 198 17.46 -12.35 1.70
C GLY A 198 17.47 -10.83 1.57
N ALA A 199 16.49 -10.14 2.14
CA ALA A 199 16.52 -8.67 2.22
C ALA A 199 17.78 -8.19 2.97
N ASP A 200 18.38 -7.09 2.53
CA ASP A 200 19.58 -6.53 3.14
C ASP A 200 19.26 -5.90 4.50
N LEU A 201 19.73 -6.55 5.57
CA LEU A 201 19.50 -6.13 6.95
C LEU A 201 20.39 -4.96 7.40
N SER A 202 21.34 -4.53 6.54
CA SER A 202 22.26 -3.43 6.82
C SER A 202 21.79 -2.08 6.29
N LEU A 203 20.81 -2.05 5.38
CA LEU A 203 20.27 -0.82 4.81
C LEU A 203 19.65 0.03 5.93
N ALA A 204 20.22 1.21 6.12
CA ALA A 204 19.82 2.13 7.18
C ALA A 204 18.94 3.26 6.64
N ASP A 205 18.15 3.86 7.54
CA ASP A 205 17.40 5.08 7.23
C ASP A 205 18.33 6.31 7.07
N ARG A 206 17.73 7.50 6.79
CA ARG A 206 18.49 8.74 6.65
C ARG A 206 19.32 9.13 7.87
N GLN A 207 18.97 8.63 9.06
CA GLN A 207 19.67 8.89 10.32
C GLN A 207 20.74 7.82 10.60
N GLY A 208 21.00 6.89 9.67
CA GLY A 208 21.94 5.79 9.84
C GLY A 208 21.46 4.74 10.84
N ARG A 209 20.15 4.63 11.06
CA ARG A 209 19.58 3.61 11.95
C ARG A 209 19.28 2.35 11.14
N THR A 210 19.94 1.26 11.52
CA THR A 210 19.69 -0.06 10.91
C THR A 210 18.32 -0.61 11.33
N PRO A 211 17.76 -1.60 10.60
CA PRO A 211 16.52 -2.28 11.00
C PRO A 211 16.54 -2.82 12.44
N LEU A 212 17.67 -3.41 12.87
CA LEU A 212 17.83 -3.90 14.24
C LEU A 212 17.74 -2.77 15.28
N ARG A 213 18.40 -1.66 15.00
CA ARG A 213 18.32 -0.48 15.87
C ARG A 213 16.90 0.07 15.93
N LEU A 214 16.22 0.21 14.80
CA LEU A 214 14.83 0.66 14.72
C LEU A 214 13.89 -0.27 15.50
N ALA A 215 14.03 -1.59 15.36
CA ALA A 215 13.22 -2.54 16.11
C ALA A 215 13.40 -2.40 17.65
N ARG A 216 14.63 -2.14 18.09
CA ARG A 216 14.93 -1.86 19.52
C ARG A 216 14.29 -0.54 19.97
N GLU A 217 14.42 0.54 19.20
CA GLU A 217 13.84 1.84 19.49
C GLU A 217 12.31 1.82 19.57
N HIS A 218 11.66 0.95 18.75
CA HIS A 218 10.21 0.75 18.77
C HIS A 218 9.74 -0.28 19.82
N GLY A 219 10.66 -0.94 20.54
CA GLY A 219 10.31 -1.94 21.55
C GLY A 219 9.76 -3.25 21.02
N HIS A 220 10.01 -3.58 19.77
CA HIS A 220 9.51 -4.79 19.11
C HIS A 220 10.39 -6.01 19.40
N ALA A 221 10.36 -6.49 20.65
CA ALA A 221 11.27 -7.55 21.15
C ALA A 221 11.34 -8.80 20.26
N ALA A 222 10.21 -9.27 19.73
CA ALA A 222 10.18 -10.43 18.84
C ALA A 222 10.92 -10.16 17.50
N MET A 223 10.77 -8.97 16.93
CA MET A 223 11.47 -8.57 15.71
C MET A 223 12.97 -8.37 15.97
N VAL A 224 13.35 -7.84 17.13
CA VAL A 224 14.76 -7.76 17.56
C VAL A 224 15.38 -9.15 17.55
N ALA A 225 14.75 -10.13 18.21
CA ALA A 225 15.25 -11.50 18.25
C ALA A 225 15.39 -12.12 16.85
N MET A 226 14.45 -11.87 15.95
CA MET A 226 14.51 -12.35 14.55
C MET A 226 15.70 -11.74 13.80
N LEU A 227 15.92 -10.44 13.93
CA LEU A 227 17.01 -9.71 13.25
C LEU A 227 18.37 -10.14 13.79
N GLU A 228 18.52 -10.30 15.12
CA GLU A 228 19.74 -10.79 15.75
C GLU A 228 20.06 -12.22 15.30
N ALA A 229 19.06 -13.11 15.28
CA ALA A 229 19.22 -14.48 14.79
C ALA A 229 19.63 -14.55 13.31
N ALA A 230 19.23 -13.57 12.51
CA ALA A 230 19.61 -13.43 11.11
C ALA A 230 20.96 -12.71 10.89
N GLY A 231 21.66 -12.30 11.95
CA GLY A 231 22.95 -11.64 11.89
C GLY A 231 22.91 -10.16 11.48
N ALA A 232 21.78 -9.46 11.72
CA ALA A 232 21.67 -8.04 11.44
C ALA A 232 22.68 -7.21 12.25
N PRO A 233 23.35 -6.20 11.62
CA PRO A 233 24.34 -5.36 12.29
C PRO A 233 23.75 -4.32 13.26
#